data_00c41c20480ceaf4b981c224ce69ed4d
#
_entry.id   00c41c20480ceaf4b981c224ce69ed4d
#
_cell.length_a   1.000
_cell.length_b   1.000
_cell.length_c   1.000
_cell.angle_alpha   90.00
_cell.angle_beta   90.00
_cell.angle_gamma   90.00
#
_symmetry.space_group_name_H-M   'P 1'
#
loop_
_entity.id
_entity.type
_entity.pdbx_description
1 polymer ?
#
loop_
_entity_poly.entity_id
_entity_poly.type
_entity_poly.pdbx_seq_one_letter_code
_entity_poly.pdbx_strand_id
1 'polypeptide(L)'
;MREVIFNEDSVCYALHKNYITPDSRVFFKFLHNVSSKAKKGWDYWCAPEVDVIEIKSDKTIVAYELKGAQKYKSTETNWPGFYDGLGQALAYLDLPKIVEDGRFKSLGGAFDFVYLVHARPEAKFEEYERKIFNLLPIGFIVVLPDGRAVKVHDAKPNSLRDEETKQHFLNNLHTLEKHSINSKIFRKICQKGEAYFQQYD
;
A
#
# COMPACT_ATOMS: atom_id res chain seq x y z
N MET A 1 6.73 11.32 -28.72
CA MET A 1 6.30 11.31 -27.30
C MET A 1 6.92 10.12 -26.59
N ARG A 2 7.44 10.28 -25.37
CA ARG A 2 7.82 9.11 -24.57
C ARG A 2 6.53 8.47 -24.07
N GLU A 3 6.32 7.20 -24.40
CA GLU A 3 5.19 6.44 -23.91
C GLU A 3 5.24 6.39 -22.36
N VAL A 4 4.15 6.83 -21.71
CA VAL A 4 4.05 6.78 -20.25
C VAL A 4 3.66 5.37 -19.84
N ILE A 5 4.41 4.78 -18.94
CA ILE A 5 4.23 3.39 -18.52
C ILE A 5 3.24 3.34 -17.36
N PHE A 6 2.42 2.31 -17.32
CA PHE A 6 1.49 2.02 -16.22
C PHE A 6 2.26 1.46 -15.01
N ASN A 7 3.04 2.31 -14.38
CA ASN A 7 3.91 1.97 -13.25
C ASN A 7 3.19 2.07 -11.89
N GLU A 8 3.91 1.83 -10.80
CA GLU A 8 3.37 1.95 -9.44
C GLU A 8 2.81 3.34 -9.13
N ASP A 9 3.40 4.41 -9.66
CA ASP A 9 2.88 5.78 -9.48
C ASP A 9 1.48 5.92 -10.10
N SER A 10 1.26 5.32 -11.27
CA SER A 10 -0.05 5.31 -11.94
C SER A 10 -1.08 4.47 -11.17
N VAL A 11 -0.64 3.31 -10.64
CA VAL A 11 -1.48 2.46 -9.78
C VAL A 11 -1.86 3.21 -8.49
N CYS A 12 -0.90 3.89 -7.87
CA CYS A 12 -1.13 4.69 -6.67
C CYS A 12 -2.16 5.80 -6.92
N TYR A 13 -2.02 6.52 -8.02
CA TYR A 13 -2.96 7.57 -8.41
C TYR A 13 -4.37 7.03 -8.64
N ALA A 14 -4.49 5.94 -9.41
CA ALA A 14 -5.78 5.32 -9.71
C ALA A 14 -6.46 4.78 -8.44
N LEU A 15 -5.71 4.11 -7.56
CA LEU A 15 -6.20 3.62 -6.28
C LEU A 15 -6.74 4.78 -5.44
N HIS A 16 -5.96 5.84 -5.29
CA HIS A 16 -6.34 7.02 -4.51
C HIS A 16 -7.60 7.70 -5.07
N LYS A 17 -7.65 7.90 -6.40
CA LYS A 17 -8.74 8.62 -7.05
C LYS A 17 -10.06 7.83 -7.11
N ASN A 18 -9.98 6.52 -7.33
CA ASN A 18 -11.12 5.72 -7.74
C ASN A 18 -11.54 4.64 -6.72
N TYR A 19 -10.76 4.43 -5.66
CA TYR A 19 -11.04 3.37 -4.69
C TYR A 19 -11.02 3.85 -3.23
N ILE A 20 -10.01 4.62 -2.84
CA ILE A 20 -9.88 5.11 -1.47
C ILE A 20 -11.02 6.10 -1.18
N THR A 21 -11.62 5.96 0.00
CA THR A 21 -12.72 6.83 0.44
C THR A 21 -12.25 8.28 0.56
N PRO A 22 -12.95 9.27 -0.02
CA PRO A 22 -12.51 10.68 -0.01
C PRO A 22 -12.26 11.27 1.39
N ASP A 23 -13.01 10.81 2.40
CA ASP A 23 -12.89 11.29 3.79
C ASP A 23 -11.79 10.57 4.58
N SER A 24 -11.08 9.65 3.95
CA SER A 24 -9.96 8.94 4.58
C SER A 24 -8.72 9.80 4.65
N ARG A 25 -7.96 9.64 5.74
CA ARG A 25 -6.60 10.15 5.82
C ARG A 25 -5.64 9.18 5.18
N VAL A 26 -4.82 9.64 4.24
CA VAL A 26 -3.95 8.78 3.44
C VAL A 26 -2.48 9.16 3.60
N PHE A 27 -1.63 8.16 3.77
CA PHE A 27 -0.18 8.30 3.84
C PHE A 27 0.46 7.46 2.76
N PHE A 28 1.43 8.03 2.06
CA PHE A 28 2.11 7.42 0.94
C PHE A 28 3.56 7.10 1.29
N LYS A 29 4.04 5.95 0.88
CA LYS A 29 5.41 5.51 1.07
C LYS A 29 5.86 5.71 2.51
N PHE A 30 5.21 4.97 3.43
CA PHE A 30 5.55 5.04 4.84
C PHE A 30 6.92 4.40 5.06
N LEU A 31 7.94 5.26 5.21
CA LEU A 31 9.32 4.86 5.23
C LEU A 31 9.68 4.08 6.50
N HIS A 32 10.45 3.04 6.30
CA HIS A 32 11.12 2.37 7.39
C HIS A 32 12.28 3.23 7.91
N ASN A 33 12.67 2.93 9.10
CA ASN A 33 13.88 3.42 9.70
C ASN A 33 13.88 4.86 10.15
N VAL A 34 13.16 4.98 11.21
CA VAL A 34 13.42 6.09 12.02
C VAL A 34 14.23 5.63 13.15
N SER A 35 15.41 5.63 12.95
CA SER A 35 16.01 5.27 13.80
C SER A 35 16.90 5.62 14.72
N SER A 36 17.74 5.22 14.97
CA SER A 36 18.97 5.32 15.80
C SER A 36 19.39 6.71 16.29
N LYS A 37 18.65 7.77 15.93
CA LYS A 37 18.92 9.16 16.34
C LYS A 37 17.80 9.87 17.09
N ALA A 38 16.62 9.28 17.23
CA ALA A 38 15.58 9.86 18.05
C ALA A 38 15.93 9.75 19.53
N LYS A 39 16.53 10.78 20.03
CA LYS A 39 16.74 10.98 21.46
C LYS A 39 15.39 11.31 22.09
N LYS A 40 14.74 10.34 22.67
CA LYS A 40 13.46 10.44 23.41
C LYS A 40 12.23 10.48 22.50
N GLY A 41 11.61 9.36 22.31
CA GLY A 41 10.29 9.22 21.73
C GLY A 41 10.06 7.82 21.20
N TRP A 42 8.80 7.46 21.08
CA TRP A 42 8.36 6.25 20.44
C TRP A 42 8.57 6.40 18.94
N ASP A 43 9.25 5.45 18.35
CA ASP A 43 9.49 5.37 16.93
C ASP A 43 8.78 4.17 16.33
N TYR A 44 8.60 4.21 15.02
CA TYR A 44 8.01 3.10 14.29
C TYR A 44 9.06 2.44 13.40
N TRP A 45 9.06 1.12 13.43
CA TRP A 45 9.77 0.30 12.45
C TRP A 45 8.77 -0.20 11.40
N CYS A 46 9.06 0.06 10.15
CA CYS A 46 8.25 -0.36 9.01
C CYS A 46 9.17 -0.80 7.88
N ALA A 47 9.49 -2.07 7.83
CA ALA A 47 10.24 -2.69 6.75
C ALA A 47 9.61 -4.03 6.38
N PRO A 48 9.17 -4.21 5.12
CA PRO A 48 9.32 -3.27 3.98
C PRO A 48 8.53 -1.95 4.13
N GLU A 49 8.87 -0.96 3.30
CA GLU A 49 8.11 0.28 3.17
C GLU A 49 6.66 -0.04 2.80
N VAL A 50 5.69 0.61 3.44
CA VAL A 50 4.28 0.48 3.07
C VAL A 50 3.93 1.53 2.02
N ASP A 51 3.47 1.09 0.86
CA ASP A 51 3.21 1.99 -0.26
C ASP A 51 2.08 2.98 0.02
N VAL A 52 0.96 2.50 0.56
CA VAL A 52 -0.17 3.35 0.93
C VAL A 52 -0.78 2.86 2.24
N ILE A 53 -1.07 3.80 3.14
CA ILE A 53 -1.86 3.57 4.35
C ILE A 53 -3.10 4.45 4.28
N GLU A 54 -4.27 3.85 4.41
CA GLU A 54 -5.55 4.54 4.53
C GLU A 54 -6.07 4.43 5.96
N ILE A 55 -6.43 5.55 6.57
CA ILE A 55 -7.13 5.60 7.85
C ILE A 55 -8.52 6.15 7.59
N LYS A 56 -9.52 5.27 7.73
CA LYS A 56 -10.94 5.62 7.52
C LYS A 56 -11.51 6.41 8.69
N SER A 57 -12.65 7.04 8.48
CA SER A 57 -13.37 7.82 9.51
C SER A 57 -13.73 7.00 10.76
N ASP A 58 -14.00 5.70 10.59
CA ASP A 58 -14.27 4.74 11.66
C ASP A 58 -13.01 4.22 12.37
N LYS A 59 -11.83 4.79 12.06
CA LYS A 59 -10.51 4.38 12.54
C LYS A 59 -10.04 3.00 12.06
N THR A 60 -10.65 2.45 11.04
CA THR A 60 -10.11 1.28 10.33
C THR A 60 -8.85 1.69 9.59
N ILE A 61 -7.77 0.92 9.75
CA ILE A 61 -6.49 1.17 9.10
C ILE A 61 -6.26 0.09 8.04
N VAL A 62 -6.06 0.52 6.80
CA VAL A 62 -5.81 -0.38 5.66
C VAL A 62 -4.45 -0.09 5.07
N ALA A 63 -3.66 -1.13 4.84
CA ALA A 63 -2.38 -1.04 4.13
C ALA A 63 -2.51 -1.64 2.73
N TYR A 64 -1.83 -1.01 1.76
CA TYR A 64 -1.81 -1.43 0.36
C TYR A 64 -0.37 -1.56 -0.11
N GLU A 65 -0.05 -2.71 -0.70
CA GLU A 65 1.17 -2.97 -1.47
C GLU A 65 0.84 -2.83 -2.95
N LEU A 66 1.62 -2.03 -3.68
CA LEU A 66 1.34 -1.70 -5.07
C LEU A 66 2.34 -2.36 -6.02
N LYS A 67 1.85 -2.87 -7.14
CA LYS A 67 2.70 -3.36 -8.24
C LYS A 67 2.18 -2.83 -9.57
N GLY A 68 3.04 -2.05 -10.24
CA GLY A 68 2.80 -1.53 -11.58
C GLY A 68 3.37 -2.42 -12.67
N ALA A 69 2.94 -2.19 -13.90
CA ALA A 69 3.55 -2.81 -15.06
C ALA A 69 4.94 -2.21 -15.33
N GLN A 70 5.84 -3.02 -15.83
CA GLN A 70 7.19 -2.62 -16.19
C GLN A 70 7.40 -2.78 -17.71
N LYS A 71 8.13 -1.86 -18.33
CA LYS A 71 8.67 -2.06 -19.69
C LYS A 71 10.11 -2.49 -19.57
N TYR A 72 10.37 -3.71 -19.99
CA TYR A 72 11.72 -4.12 -20.34
C TYR A 72 12.04 -3.65 -21.76
N LYS A 73 13.27 -3.87 -22.22
CA LYS A 73 13.81 -3.45 -23.53
C LYS A 73 12.98 -3.89 -24.76
N SER A 74 11.93 -4.66 -24.57
CA SER A 74 10.94 -5.05 -25.57
C SER A 74 9.75 -4.07 -25.60
N THR A 75 9.04 -4.01 -26.71
CA THR A 75 7.83 -3.22 -26.89
C THR A 75 6.64 -3.71 -26.07
N GLU A 76 6.78 -4.85 -25.38
CA GLU A 76 5.70 -5.49 -24.64
C GLU A 76 5.63 -4.98 -23.19
N THR A 77 4.43 -4.74 -22.73
CA THR A 77 4.14 -4.41 -21.32
C THR A 77 4.25 -5.68 -20.49
N ASN A 78 5.15 -5.67 -19.51
CA ASN A 78 5.28 -6.76 -18.57
C ASN A 78 4.41 -6.46 -17.34
N TRP A 79 3.31 -7.16 -17.22
CA TRP A 79 2.39 -7.06 -16.09
C TRP A 79 2.96 -7.74 -14.86
N PRO A 80 2.62 -7.28 -13.63
CA PRO A 80 3.06 -7.95 -12.41
C PRO A 80 2.62 -9.41 -12.41
N GLY A 81 3.56 -10.28 -12.09
CA GLY A 81 3.26 -11.68 -11.84
C GLY A 81 2.44 -11.84 -10.56
N PHE A 82 1.72 -12.94 -10.45
CA PHE A 82 0.85 -13.22 -9.30
C PHE A 82 1.55 -13.07 -7.93
N TYR A 83 2.81 -13.45 -7.84
CA TYR A 83 3.58 -13.42 -6.59
C TYR A 83 4.26 -12.08 -6.30
N ASP A 84 4.25 -11.14 -7.24
CA ASP A 84 4.93 -9.86 -7.07
C ASP A 84 4.28 -9.06 -5.93
N GLY A 85 5.07 -8.67 -4.94
CA GLY A 85 4.60 -7.97 -3.74
C GLY A 85 3.91 -8.84 -2.68
N LEU A 86 3.63 -10.13 -2.95
CA LEU A 86 2.92 -10.98 -2.00
C LEU A 86 3.64 -11.09 -0.65
N GLY A 87 4.96 -11.28 -0.67
CA GLY A 87 5.78 -11.33 0.55
C GLY A 87 5.77 -10.01 1.33
N GLN A 88 5.75 -8.87 0.62
CA GLN A 88 5.67 -7.54 1.24
C GLN A 88 4.29 -7.33 1.88
N ALA A 89 3.22 -7.64 1.15
CA ALA A 89 1.86 -7.55 1.69
C ALA A 89 1.65 -8.42 2.93
N LEU A 90 2.22 -9.64 2.95
CA LEU A 90 2.19 -10.50 4.13
C LEU A 90 2.98 -9.92 5.30
N ALA A 91 4.13 -9.27 5.04
CA ALA A 91 4.89 -8.61 6.10
C ALA A 91 4.11 -7.44 6.73
N TYR A 92 3.23 -6.77 5.98
CA TYR A 92 2.40 -5.68 6.51
C TYR A 92 1.44 -6.12 7.61
N LEU A 93 1.07 -7.40 7.68
CA LEU A 93 0.20 -7.90 8.74
C LEU A 93 0.79 -7.69 10.15
N ASP A 94 2.11 -7.65 10.26
CA ASP A 94 2.82 -7.47 11.52
C ASP A 94 3.48 -6.06 11.65
N LEU A 95 3.08 -5.09 10.84
CA LEU A 95 3.62 -3.75 10.79
C LEU A 95 2.57 -2.67 11.11
N PRO A 96 3.02 -1.43 11.44
CA PRO A 96 4.37 -1.09 11.88
C PRO A 96 4.66 -1.63 13.30
N LYS A 97 5.93 -1.79 13.62
CA LYS A 97 6.35 -2.08 14.99
C LYS A 97 6.66 -0.78 15.73
N ILE A 98 6.29 -0.70 16.99
CA ILE A 98 6.73 0.37 17.90
C ILE A 98 8.13 0.02 18.40
N VAL A 99 9.02 0.99 18.32
CA VAL A 99 10.41 0.85 18.80
C VAL A 99 10.65 1.84 19.92
N GLU A 100 11.13 1.34 21.07
CA GLU A 100 11.54 2.14 22.20
C GLU A 100 12.91 1.66 22.68
N ASP A 101 13.85 2.57 22.85
CA ASP A 101 15.23 2.26 23.25
C ASP A 101 15.90 1.15 22.41
N GLY A 102 15.59 1.14 21.10
CA GLY A 102 16.14 0.19 20.15
C GLY A 102 15.53 -1.23 20.23
N ARG A 103 14.43 -1.42 20.95
CA ARG A 103 13.72 -2.69 21.08
C ARG A 103 12.30 -2.58 20.58
N PHE A 104 11.78 -3.68 19.98
CA PHE A 104 10.37 -3.78 19.65
C PHE A 104 9.53 -3.91 20.91
N LYS A 105 8.54 -3.04 21.05
CA LYS A 105 7.56 -3.04 22.14
C LYS A 105 6.23 -3.65 21.72
N SER A 106 5.85 -3.48 20.44
CA SER A 106 4.58 -4.01 19.96
C SER A 106 4.63 -5.52 19.78
N LEU A 107 3.55 -6.18 20.14
CA LEU A 107 3.33 -7.61 19.93
C LEU A 107 2.86 -7.95 18.52
N GLY A 108 2.25 -6.98 17.83
CA GLY A 108 1.73 -7.12 16.48
C GLY A 108 1.70 -5.80 15.72
N GLY A 109 1.10 -5.80 14.53
CA GLY A 109 0.96 -4.63 13.68
C GLY A 109 -0.27 -3.77 14.00
N ALA A 110 -0.41 -2.62 13.33
CA ALA A 110 -1.53 -1.69 13.52
C ALA A 110 -2.63 -1.82 12.47
N PHE A 111 -2.39 -2.54 11.36
CA PHE A 111 -3.33 -2.57 10.23
C PHE A 111 -4.46 -3.57 10.45
N ASP A 112 -5.70 -3.13 10.21
CA ASP A 112 -6.89 -3.99 10.29
C ASP A 112 -7.00 -4.90 9.08
N PHE A 113 -6.64 -4.37 7.89
CA PHE A 113 -6.69 -5.08 6.61
C PHE A 113 -5.48 -4.75 5.77
N VAL A 114 -5.06 -5.72 4.96
CA VAL A 114 -3.97 -5.57 4.01
C VAL A 114 -4.44 -5.99 2.61
N TYR A 115 -4.13 -5.20 1.61
CA TYR A 115 -4.41 -5.49 0.20
C TYR A 115 -3.14 -5.47 -0.63
N LEU A 116 -3.03 -6.45 -1.52
CA LEU A 116 -2.12 -6.41 -2.65
C LEU A 116 -2.86 -5.80 -3.85
N VAL A 117 -2.23 -4.84 -4.53
CA VAL A 117 -2.82 -4.08 -5.62
C VAL A 117 -1.96 -4.21 -6.86
N HIS A 118 -2.48 -4.83 -7.92
CA HIS A 118 -1.76 -5.04 -9.16
C HIS A 118 -2.36 -4.25 -10.33
N ALA A 119 -1.49 -3.67 -11.15
CA ALA A 119 -1.84 -3.32 -12.51
C ALA A 119 -2.11 -4.59 -13.32
N ARG A 120 -3.25 -4.70 -13.99
CA ARG A 120 -3.58 -5.84 -14.87
C ARG A 120 -4.36 -5.37 -16.10
N PRO A 121 -4.26 -6.08 -17.24
CA PRO A 121 -5.02 -5.74 -18.43
C PRO A 121 -6.53 -5.95 -18.23
N GLU A 122 -6.92 -6.87 -17.36
CA GLU A 122 -8.31 -7.21 -17.05
C GLU A 122 -8.49 -7.57 -15.57
N ALA A 123 -9.72 -7.39 -15.05
CA ALA A 123 -10.08 -7.74 -13.67
C ALA A 123 -10.40 -9.25 -13.56
N LYS A 124 -9.50 -10.08 -14.06
CA LYS A 124 -9.63 -11.53 -14.02
C LYS A 124 -8.83 -12.10 -12.86
N PHE A 125 -9.41 -13.06 -12.17
CA PHE A 125 -8.81 -13.80 -11.07
C PHE A 125 -8.84 -15.28 -11.43
N GLU A 126 -7.68 -15.84 -11.74
CA GLU A 126 -7.56 -17.23 -12.14
C GLU A 126 -7.92 -18.17 -10.97
N GLU A 127 -8.36 -19.38 -11.29
CA GLU A 127 -8.82 -20.31 -10.26
C GLU A 127 -7.72 -20.64 -9.24
N TYR A 128 -6.48 -20.82 -9.68
CA TYR A 128 -5.36 -21.09 -8.79
C TYR A 128 -5.04 -19.87 -7.89
N GLU A 129 -5.14 -18.65 -8.41
CA GLU A 129 -4.97 -17.41 -7.62
C GLU A 129 -6.05 -17.37 -6.53
N ARG A 130 -7.29 -17.60 -6.89
CA ARG A 130 -8.42 -17.63 -5.94
C ARG A 130 -8.22 -18.67 -4.85
N LYS A 131 -7.76 -19.88 -5.18
CA LYS A 131 -7.44 -20.92 -4.19
C LYS A 131 -6.39 -20.45 -3.19
N ILE A 132 -5.33 -19.79 -3.65
CA ILE A 132 -4.26 -19.28 -2.80
C ILE A 132 -4.76 -18.14 -1.91
N PHE A 133 -5.42 -17.12 -2.50
CA PHE A 133 -5.92 -15.98 -1.72
C PHE A 133 -6.98 -16.39 -0.69
N ASN A 134 -7.77 -17.42 -0.94
CA ASN A 134 -8.69 -17.97 0.07
C ASN A 134 -7.99 -18.46 1.35
N LEU A 135 -6.72 -18.86 1.25
CA LEU A 135 -5.91 -19.29 2.39
C LEU A 135 -5.22 -18.12 3.11
N LEU A 136 -5.07 -16.97 2.43
CA LEU A 136 -4.36 -15.81 2.96
C LEU A 136 -5.32 -14.82 3.63
N PRO A 137 -4.84 -14.02 4.59
CA PRO A 137 -5.64 -12.95 5.19
C PRO A 137 -5.66 -11.66 4.37
N ILE A 138 -4.88 -11.57 3.29
CA ILE A 138 -4.79 -10.37 2.45
C ILE A 138 -5.85 -10.37 1.34
N GLY A 139 -6.34 -9.17 0.99
CA GLY A 139 -7.21 -8.96 -0.15
C GLY A 139 -6.45 -8.68 -1.44
N PHE A 140 -7.17 -8.63 -2.55
CA PHE A 140 -6.58 -8.34 -3.85
C PHE A 140 -7.43 -7.34 -4.64
N ILE A 141 -6.76 -6.31 -5.14
CA ILE A 141 -7.35 -5.26 -5.97
C ILE A 141 -6.60 -5.23 -7.30
N VAL A 142 -7.34 -5.11 -8.38
CA VAL A 142 -6.80 -4.92 -9.73
C VAL A 142 -7.05 -3.48 -10.15
N VAL A 143 -6.02 -2.81 -10.64
CA VAL A 143 -6.13 -1.53 -11.32
C VAL A 143 -5.98 -1.76 -12.81
N LEU A 144 -7.00 -1.37 -13.56
CA LEU A 144 -7.09 -1.54 -15.00
C LEU A 144 -6.41 -0.39 -15.75
N PRO A 145 -6.04 -0.58 -17.03
CA PRO A 145 -5.40 0.48 -17.84
C PRO A 145 -6.21 1.78 -17.95
N ASP A 146 -7.53 1.71 -17.84
CA ASP A 146 -8.44 2.87 -17.82
C ASP A 146 -8.56 3.54 -16.43
N GLY A 147 -7.79 3.10 -15.45
CA GLY A 147 -7.77 3.66 -14.10
C GLY A 147 -8.83 3.12 -13.15
N ARG A 148 -9.73 2.26 -13.60
CA ARG A 148 -10.69 1.62 -12.68
C ARG A 148 -9.97 0.68 -11.72
N ALA A 149 -10.28 0.80 -10.44
CA ALA A 149 -9.80 -0.12 -9.41
C ALA A 149 -10.94 -1.07 -9.02
N VAL A 150 -10.70 -2.37 -9.16
CA VAL A 150 -11.69 -3.44 -8.93
C VAL A 150 -11.19 -4.37 -7.83
N LYS A 151 -11.93 -4.45 -6.73
CA LYS A 151 -11.65 -5.43 -5.70
C LYS A 151 -12.11 -6.81 -6.18
N VAL A 152 -11.17 -7.74 -6.33
CA VAL A 152 -11.44 -9.11 -6.83
C VAL A 152 -11.40 -10.16 -5.71
N HIS A 153 -10.81 -9.80 -4.56
CA HIS A 153 -10.82 -10.63 -3.36
C HIS A 153 -10.83 -9.77 -2.09
N ASP A 154 -11.69 -10.10 -1.13
CA ASP A 154 -11.78 -9.41 0.14
C ASP A 154 -10.64 -9.82 1.09
N ALA A 155 -10.05 -8.84 1.77
CA ALA A 155 -9.15 -9.12 2.88
C ALA A 155 -9.93 -9.68 4.07
N LYS A 156 -9.33 -10.60 4.81
CA LYS A 156 -9.82 -11.01 6.13
C LYS A 156 -9.26 -10.08 7.20
N PRO A 157 -9.94 -9.94 8.35
CA PRO A 157 -9.38 -9.22 9.49
C PRO A 157 -7.99 -9.75 9.84
N ASN A 158 -7.07 -8.83 10.08
CA ASN A 158 -5.69 -9.18 10.39
C ASN A 158 -5.58 -9.80 11.80
N SER A 159 -5.27 -11.09 11.87
CA SER A 159 -5.11 -11.81 13.13
C SER A 159 -3.81 -11.48 13.88
N LEU A 160 -2.83 -10.83 13.24
CA LEU A 160 -1.60 -10.36 13.86
C LEU A 160 -1.72 -8.90 14.33
N ARG A 161 -2.90 -8.28 14.19
CA ARG A 161 -3.13 -6.92 14.67
C ARG A 161 -3.07 -6.90 16.20
N ASP A 162 -2.33 -5.93 16.72
CA ASP A 162 -2.26 -5.61 18.13
C ASP A 162 -3.02 -4.30 18.41
N GLU A 163 -4.00 -4.35 19.30
CA GLU A 163 -4.86 -3.19 19.57
C GLU A 163 -4.10 -2.04 20.23
N GLU A 164 -3.14 -2.34 21.11
CA GLU A 164 -2.31 -1.32 21.75
C GLU A 164 -1.46 -0.60 20.69
N THR A 165 -0.84 -1.35 19.80
CA THR A 165 -0.07 -0.81 18.66
C THR A 165 -0.94 0.07 17.76
N LYS A 166 -2.15 -0.38 17.45
CA LYS A 166 -3.11 0.40 16.64
C LYS A 166 -3.50 1.71 17.32
N GLN A 167 -3.84 1.69 18.61
CA GLN A 167 -4.22 2.89 19.34
C GLN A 167 -3.03 3.86 19.45
N HIS A 168 -1.83 3.34 19.72
CA HIS A 168 -0.61 4.16 19.73
C HIS A 168 -0.41 4.83 18.37
N PHE A 169 -0.57 4.10 17.27
CA PHE A 169 -0.44 4.60 15.92
C PHE A 169 -1.45 5.72 15.63
N LEU A 170 -2.73 5.53 15.98
CA LEU A 170 -3.78 6.52 15.80
C LEU A 170 -3.55 7.79 16.64
N ASN A 171 -3.04 7.65 17.86
CA ASN A 171 -2.76 8.77 18.76
C ASN A 171 -1.54 9.60 18.31
N ASN A 172 -0.69 9.04 17.47
CA ASN A 172 0.56 9.67 17.02
C ASN A 172 0.57 9.98 15.51
N LEU A 173 -0.57 10.36 14.94
CA LEU A 173 -0.70 10.64 13.50
C LEU A 173 0.28 11.70 12.98
N HIS A 174 0.67 12.68 13.84
CA HIS A 174 1.69 13.68 13.49
C HIS A 174 3.08 13.04 13.22
N THR A 175 3.38 11.92 13.87
CA THR A 175 4.61 11.16 13.63
C THR A 175 4.53 10.45 12.28
N LEU A 176 3.36 9.92 11.91
CA LEU A 176 3.13 9.34 10.59
C LEU A 176 3.42 10.33 9.47
N GLU A 177 3.03 11.57 9.63
CA GLU A 177 3.29 12.63 8.65
C GLU A 177 4.77 12.90 8.43
N LYS A 178 5.60 12.72 9.46
CA LYS A 178 7.06 12.85 9.36
C LYS A 178 7.69 11.68 8.61
N HIS A 179 7.08 10.50 8.70
CA HIS A 179 7.58 9.26 8.13
C HIS A 179 6.98 8.91 6.78
N SER A 180 5.90 9.56 6.41
CA SER A 180 5.31 9.45 5.09
C SER A 180 6.04 10.35 4.10
N ILE A 181 6.14 9.91 2.86
CA ILE A 181 6.51 10.77 1.76
C ILE A 181 5.45 11.85 1.62
N ASN A 182 5.86 13.07 1.89
CA ASN A 182 4.97 14.20 2.04
C ASN A 182 4.39 14.71 0.71
N SER A 183 3.52 15.71 0.81
CA SER A 183 2.75 16.31 -0.27
C SER A 183 3.51 16.66 -1.57
N LYS A 184 4.84 16.87 -1.52
CA LYS A 184 5.62 17.19 -2.74
C LYS A 184 5.83 15.96 -3.62
N ILE A 185 6.17 14.83 -3.01
CA ILE A 185 6.39 13.58 -3.75
C ILE A 185 5.05 13.01 -4.19
N PHE A 186 4.04 13.06 -3.33
CA PHE A 186 2.70 12.67 -3.73
C PHE A 186 2.17 13.47 -4.92
N ARG A 187 2.40 14.79 -4.97
CA ARG A 187 2.07 15.59 -6.15
C ARG A 187 2.76 15.09 -7.41
N LYS A 188 4.03 14.68 -7.35
CA LYS A 188 4.75 14.11 -8.49
C LYS A 188 4.15 12.76 -8.92
N ILE A 189 3.76 11.92 -7.95
CA ILE A 189 3.07 10.65 -8.20
C ILE A 189 1.76 10.93 -8.93
N CYS A 190 0.95 11.87 -8.43
CA CYS A 190 -0.30 12.25 -9.07
C CYS A 190 -0.11 12.78 -10.49
N GLN A 191 0.86 13.68 -10.71
CA GLN A 191 1.15 14.21 -12.05
C GLN A 191 1.55 13.12 -13.06
N LYS A 192 2.33 12.15 -12.64
CA LYS A 192 2.72 11.01 -13.50
C LYS A 192 1.54 10.09 -13.77
N GLY A 193 0.73 9.81 -12.75
CA GLY A 193 -0.46 9.00 -12.90
C GLY A 193 -1.50 9.63 -13.82
N GLU A 194 -1.76 10.92 -13.63
CA GLU A 194 -2.66 11.69 -14.48
C GLU A 194 -2.19 11.72 -15.94
N ALA A 195 -0.89 11.95 -16.17
CA ALA A 195 -0.30 11.92 -17.51
C ALA A 195 -0.43 10.54 -18.20
N TYR A 196 -0.44 9.45 -17.43
CA TYR A 196 -0.71 8.13 -17.96
C TYR A 196 -2.17 8.02 -18.45
N PHE A 197 -3.14 8.38 -17.61
CA PHE A 197 -4.55 8.20 -17.92
C PHE A 197 -5.07 9.15 -19.00
N GLN A 198 -4.50 10.34 -19.15
CA GLN A 198 -4.79 11.26 -20.26
C GLN A 198 -4.49 10.69 -21.67
N GLN A 199 -3.82 9.54 -21.76
CA GLN A 199 -3.58 8.86 -23.05
C GLN A 199 -4.70 7.89 -23.45
N TYR A 200 -5.63 7.62 -22.56
CA TYR A 200 -6.77 6.71 -22.77
C TYR A 200 -8.09 7.44 -22.94
N ASP A 201 -8.12 8.78 -22.72
CA ASP A 201 -9.24 9.67 -23.04
C ASP A 201 -9.14 10.16 -24.51
#